data_6948b3f1e85f15edc2269f1aea02d13c
#
_entry.id   6948b3f1e85f15edc2269f1aea02d13c
#
_cell.length_a   1.000
_cell.length_b   1.000
_cell.length_c   1.000
_cell.angle_alpha   90.00
_cell.angle_beta   90.00
_cell.angle_gamma   90.00
#
_symmetry.space_group_name_H-M   'P 1'
#
loop_
_entity.id
_entity.type
_entity.pdbx_description
1 polymer ?
#
loop_
_entity_poly.entity_id
_entity_poly.type
_entity_poly.pdbx_seq_one_letter_code
_entity_poly.pdbx_strand_id
1 'polypeptide(L)'
;MLYDQPPAPIVQCVNCNANEKATLKFLQKRGIRGVNALATVMGNIKAESGFKTNICEGGARVPYNRCMRGGFGLIQWTTDNRYYGLGKFCRKYNCNPNSLDGQLRYMVNESQWKQLEPVLKKSGRSIEYYMNKSWYWLGWGIHGNRTRYAYNYASRFKTVVPVAEVSTIPPVMPPPAVL
;
A
#
# COMPACT_ATOMS: atom_id res chain seq x y z
N MET A 1 14.64 -11.79 -30.63
CA MET A 1 14.23 -12.73 -29.55
C MET A 1 13.99 -11.90 -28.31
N LEU A 2 12.73 -11.72 -27.93
CA LEU A 2 12.39 -11.16 -26.64
C LEU A 2 12.62 -12.29 -25.64
N TYR A 3 13.72 -12.19 -24.87
CA TYR A 3 13.89 -13.05 -23.71
C TYR A 3 12.80 -12.66 -22.71
N ASP A 4 11.88 -13.56 -22.40
CA ASP A 4 10.96 -13.40 -21.30
C ASP A 4 11.77 -13.18 -20.03
N GLN A 5 11.75 -11.95 -19.55
CA GLN A 5 12.37 -11.64 -18.26
C GLN A 5 11.63 -12.45 -17.19
N PRO A 6 12.36 -13.11 -16.28
CA PRO A 6 11.69 -13.81 -15.20
C PRO A 6 10.83 -12.84 -14.42
N PRO A 7 9.65 -13.27 -13.94
CA PRO A 7 8.77 -12.40 -13.17
C PRO A 7 9.52 -11.83 -11.96
N ALA A 8 9.27 -10.53 -11.68
CA ALA A 8 9.91 -9.86 -10.56
C ALA A 8 9.52 -10.52 -9.23
N PRO A 9 10.46 -10.63 -8.27
CA PRO A 9 10.14 -11.10 -6.93
C PRO A 9 9.04 -10.26 -6.30
N ILE A 10 8.14 -10.91 -5.56
CA ILE A 10 7.09 -10.24 -4.80
C ILE A 10 7.27 -10.49 -3.30
N VAL A 11 6.84 -9.53 -2.50
CA VAL A 11 6.81 -9.64 -1.05
C VAL A 11 5.41 -10.07 -0.62
N GLN A 12 5.33 -11.13 0.18
CA GLN A 12 4.08 -11.66 0.73
C GLN A 12 4.07 -11.56 2.24
N CYS A 13 2.88 -11.40 2.81
CA CYS A 13 2.63 -11.46 4.24
C CYS A 13 1.56 -12.51 4.53
N VAL A 14 1.98 -13.69 4.98
CA VAL A 14 1.08 -14.84 5.16
C VAL A 14 0.05 -14.58 6.26
N ASN A 15 0.45 -13.93 7.36
CA ASN A 15 -0.37 -13.70 8.54
C ASN A 15 -1.01 -12.30 8.57
N CYS A 16 -1.05 -11.61 7.46
CA CYS A 16 -1.72 -10.32 7.34
C CYS A 16 -3.20 -10.49 7.04
N ASN A 17 -4.02 -9.53 7.50
CA ASN A 17 -5.43 -9.49 7.13
C ASN A 17 -5.64 -9.00 5.68
N ALA A 18 -6.88 -8.99 5.24
CA ALA A 18 -7.22 -8.62 3.86
C ALA A 18 -6.78 -7.20 3.50
N ASN A 19 -6.97 -6.22 4.38
CA ASN A 19 -6.58 -4.83 4.15
C ASN A 19 -5.06 -4.68 4.10
N GLU A 20 -4.34 -5.34 4.98
CA GLU A 20 -2.87 -5.37 4.96
C GLU A 20 -2.34 -5.98 3.65
N LYS A 21 -2.87 -7.13 3.23
CA LYS A 21 -2.48 -7.80 1.99
C LYS A 21 -2.77 -6.95 0.76
N ALA A 22 -3.95 -6.34 0.70
CA ALA A 22 -4.33 -5.46 -0.42
C ALA A 22 -3.44 -4.21 -0.49
N THR A 23 -3.10 -3.61 0.65
CA THR A 23 -2.19 -2.47 0.72
C THR A 23 -0.78 -2.86 0.24
N LEU A 24 -0.27 -3.99 0.71
CA LEU A 24 1.05 -4.49 0.30
C LEU A 24 1.12 -4.73 -1.21
N LYS A 25 0.09 -5.32 -1.78
CA LYS A 25 -0.02 -5.52 -3.23
C LYS A 25 -0.08 -4.20 -4.00
N PHE A 26 -0.86 -3.25 -3.49
CA PHE A 26 -0.99 -1.92 -4.09
C PHE A 26 0.36 -1.18 -4.13
N LEU A 27 1.12 -1.19 -3.04
CA LEU A 27 2.42 -0.54 -2.96
C LEU A 27 3.44 -1.15 -3.94
N GLN A 28 3.43 -2.48 -4.07
CA GLN A 28 4.31 -3.18 -5.00
C GLN A 28 3.98 -2.88 -6.47
N LYS A 29 2.71 -2.74 -6.82
CA LYS A 29 2.29 -2.29 -8.15
C LYS A 29 2.76 -0.88 -8.47
N ARG A 30 2.98 -0.05 -7.47
CA ARG A 30 3.57 1.28 -7.64
C ARG A 30 5.10 1.26 -7.77
N GLY A 31 5.73 0.10 -7.66
CA GLY A 31 7.17 -0.08 -7.81
C GLY A 31 7.96 -0.02 -6.50
N ILE A 32 7.29 -0.04 -5.35
CA ILE A 32 7.96 -0.18 -4.05
C ILE A 32 8.16 -1.68 -3.80
N ARG A 33 9.42 -2.13 -3.79
CA ARG A 33 9.74 -3.56 -3.80
C ARG A 33 10.65 -4.00 -2.65
N GLY A 34 11.31 -3.08 -1.98
CA GLY A 34 12.18 -3.40 -0.86
C GLY A 34 11.39 -3.75 0.39
N VAL A 35 11.80 -4.81 1.10
CA VAL A 35 11.15 -5.26 2.32
C VAL A 35 11.08 -4.15 3.37
N ASN A 36 12.17 -3.43 3.61
CA ASN A 36 12.21 -2.39 4.63
C ASN A 36 11.35 -1.18 4.26
N ALA A 37 11.31 -0.79 2.99
CA ALA A 37 10.45 0.29 2.53
C ALA A 37 8.97 -0.06 2.68
N LEU A 38 8.57 -1.25 2.23
CA LEU A 38 7.21 -1.76 2.38
C LEU A 38 6.80 -1.87 3.85
N ALA A 39 7.67 -2.46 4.67
CA ALA A 39 7.44 -2.60 6.10
C ALA A 39 7.28 -1.25 6.80
N THR A 40 8.04 -0.24 6.41
CA THR A 40 7.93 1.11 6.97
C THR A 40 6.59 1.75 6.65
N VAL A 41 6.12 1.66 5.41
CA VAL A 41 4.79 2.17 5.04
C VAL A 41 3.69 1.44 5.82
N MET A 42 3.77 0.11 5.87
CA MET A 42 2.80 -0.71 6.61
C MET A 42 2.80 -0.38 8.11
N GLY A 43 3.96 -0.20 8.71
CA GLY A 43 4.10 0.17 10.12
C GLY A 43 3.49 1.53 10.45
N ASN A 44 3.66 2.51 9.57
CA ASN A 44 3.03 3.81 9.70
C ASN A 44 1.51 3.73 9.61
N ILE A 45 0.98 3.02 8.64
CA ILE A 45 -0.48 2.85 8.48
C ILE A 45 -1.06 2.13 9.70
N LYS A 46 -0.37 1.11 10.22
CA LYS A 46 -0.79 0.43 11.44
C LYS A 46 -0.85 1.39 12.64
N ALA A 47 0.13 2.25 12.79
CA ALA A 47 0.15 3.23 13.87
C ALA A 47 -0.99 4.25 13.76
N GLU A 48 -1.34 4.65 12.52
CA GLU A 48 -2.40 5.63 12.28
C GLU A 48 -3.79 5.05 12.52
N SER A 49 -4.09 3.88 11.98
CA SER A 49 -5.46 3.36 11.90
C SER A 49 -5.62 1.87 12.19
N GLY A 50 -4.52 1.13 12.30
CA GLY A 50 -4.59 -0.32 12.31
C GLY A 50 -5.21 -0.90 11.02
N PHE A 51 -5.05 -0.22 9.90
CA PHE A 51 -5.67 -0.56 8.61
C PHE A 51 -7.20 -0.48 8.57
N LYS A 52 -7.81 0.24 9.51
CA LYS A 52 -9.26 0.47 9.54
C LYS A 52 -9.59 1.72 8.72
N THR A 53 -10.42 1.55 7.69
CA THR A 53 -10.76 2.64 6.77
C THR A 53 -11.84 3.57 7.30
N ASN A 54 -12.58 3.15 8.32
CA ASN A 54 -13.70 3.88 8.91
C ASN A 54 -13.44 4.33 10.35
N ILE A 55 -12.18 4.46 10.74
CA ILE A 55 -11.84 4.95 12.08
C ILE A 55 -11.70 6.48 12.08
N CYS A 56 -12.37 7.11 13.01
CA CYS A 56 -12.24 8.53 13.31
C CYS A 56 -11.35 8.73 14.54
N GLU A 57 -10.72 9.87 14.66
CA GLU A 57 -9.89 10.21 15.82
C GLU A 57 -10.63 9.94 17.13
N GLY A 58 -9.94 9.33 18.09
CA GLY A 58 -10.55 8.88 19.34
C GLY A 58 -11.13 7.46 19.28
N GLY A 59 -11.08 6.79 18.12
CA GLY A 59 -11.42 5.38 17.96
C GLY A 59 -12.85 5.08 17.51
N ALA A 60 -13.67 6.11 17.27
CA ALA A 60 -15.02 5.90 16.76
C ALA A 60 -15.00 5.30 15.34
N ARG A 61 -15.83 4.28 15.09
CA ARG A 61 -15.99 3.64 13.79
C ARG A 61 -17.18 4.26 13.09
N VAL A 62 -16.93 5.20 12.19
CA VAL A 62 -17.95 5.98 11.49
C VAL A 62 -17.61 6.12 10.01
N PRO A 63 -18.61 6.33 9.13
CA PRO A 63 -18.34 6.61 7.72
C PRO A 63 -17.70 8.00 7.56
N TYR A 64 -17.07 8.21 6.40
CA TYR A 64 -16.37 9.44 6.06
C TYR A 64 -17.15 10.71 6.38
N ASN A 65 -18.42 10.78 5.98
CA ASN A 65 -19.24 11.98 6.15
C ASN A 65 -19.65 12.28 7.61
N ARG A 66 -19.33 11.41 8.56
CA ARG A 66 -19.66 11.59 9.98
C ARG A 66 -18.45 11.81 10.87
N CYS A 67 -17.23 11.68 10.38
CA CYS A 67 -16.02 11.96 11.16
C CYS A 67 -15.88 13.47 11.42
N MET A 68 -16.06 14.28 10.42
CA MET A 68 -16.20 15.75 10.42
C MET A 68 -15.04 16.55 11.01
N ARG A 69 -14.34 16.04 12.01
CA ARG A 69 -13.19 16.67 12.66
C ARG A 69 -12.17 15.61 13.09
N GLY A 70 -10.91 15.96 13.01
CA GLY A 70 -9.83 15.06 13.40
C GLY A 70 -9.56 13.96 12.37
N GLY A 71 -8.61 13.10 12.67
CA GLY A 71 -8.15 12.08 11.74
C GLY A 71 -9.23 11.10 11.31
N PHE A 72 -9.26 10.81 10.01
CA PHE A 72 -10.14 9.81 9.43
C PHE A 72 -9.38 8.83 8.56
N GLY A 73 -9.74 7.56 8.69
CA GLY A 73 -9.35 6.51 7.76
C GLY A 73 -7.88 6.06 7.86
N LEU A 74 -7.39 5.50 6.80
CA LEU A 74 -6.18 4.72 6.70
C LEU A 74 -4.92 5.40 7.28
N ILE A 75 -4.71 6.66 6.96
CA ILE A 75 -3.58 7.45 7.48
C ILE A 75 -4.03 8.64 8.33
N GLN A 76 -5.24 8.62 8.83
CA GLN A 76 -5.79 9.65 9.73
C GLN A 76 -5.67 11.06 9.15
N TRP A 77 -6.30 11.31 8.00
CA TRP A 77 -6.35 12.64 7.39
C TRP A 77 -7.01 13.64 8.36
N THR A 78 -6.23 14.54 8.89
CA THR A 78 -6.63 15.36 10.06
C THR A 78 -6.96 16.81 9.68
N THR A 79 -6.20 17.42 8.80
CA THR A 79 -6.45 18.81 8.39
C THR A 79 -7.66 18.91 7.48
N ASP A 80 -8.35 20.03 7.52
CA ASP A 80 -9.51 20.28 6.66
C ASP A 80 -9.20 19.98 5.19
N ASN A 81 -8.09 20.48 4.69
CA ASN A 81 -7.67 20.25 3.30
C ASN A 81 -7.47 18.77 2.97
N ARG A 82 -6.87 18.01 3.87
CA ARG A 82 -6.59 16.59 3.64
C ARG A 82 -7.85 15.75 3.79
N TYR A 83 -8.64 16.01 4.83
CA TYR A 83 -9.89 15.28 5.05
C TYR A 83 -10.91 15.55 3.95
N TYR A 84 -11.22 16.83 3.67
CA TYR A 84 -12.12 17.18 2.57
C TYR A 84 -11.55 16.84 1.20
N GLY A 85 -10.24 16.83 1.08
CA GLY A 85 -9.54 16.41 -0.14
C GLY A 85 -9.85 14.97 -0.52
N LEU A 86 -10.00 14.07 0.43
CA LEU A 86 -10.39 12.67 0.18
C LEU A 86 -11.77 12.60 -0.50
N GLY A 87 -12.76 13.31 0.00
CA GLY A 87 -14.09 13.32 -0.60
C GLY A 87 -14.10 13.96 -2.00
N LYS A 88 -13.39 15.07 -2.16
CA LYS A 88 -13.24 15.75 -3.46
C LYS A 88 -12.55 14.84 -4.49
N PHE A 89 -11.49 14.18 -4.09
CA PHE A 89 -10.76 13.24 -4.93
C PHE A 89 -11.68 12.10 -5.40
N CYS A 90 -12.41 11.47 -4.49
CA CYS A 90 -13.30 10.37 -4.83
C CYS A 90 -14.48 10.79 -5.70
N ARG A 91 -15.00 12.00 -5.53
CA ARG A 91 -16.01 12.55 -6.46
C ARG A 91 -15.45 12.73 -7.87
N LYS A 92 -14.23 13.25 -7.97
CA LYS A 92 -13.56 13.49 -9.26
C LYS A 92 -13.18 12.20 -9.97
N TYR A 93 -12.69 11.22 -9.25
CA TYR A 93 -12.11 10.00 -9.82
C TYR A 93 -12.97 8.75 -9.61
N ASN A 94 -14.22 8.93 -9.22
CA ASN A 94 -15.21 7.88 -9.07
C ASN A 94 -14.75 6.75 -8.13
N CYS A 95 -14.45 7.11 -6.88
CA CYS A 95 -14.17 6.15 -5.82
C CYS A 95 -15.01 6.40 -4.58
N ASN A 96 -15.01 5.44 -3.67
CA ASN A 96 -15.67 5.56 -2.39
C ASN A 96 -14.67 6.00 -1.31
N PRO A 97 -14.85 7.15 -0.64
CA PRO A 97 -13.94 7.61 0.40
C PRO A 97 -13.90 6.70 1.65
N ASN A 98 -14.87 5.80 1.79
CA ASN A 98 -14.90 4.81 2.86
C ASN A 98 -14.14 3.52 2.52
N SER A 99 -13.81 3.30 1.25
CA SER A 99 -13.15 2.09 0.78
C SER A 99 -11.64 2.16 0.93
N LEU A 100 -11.01 1.01 1.10
CA LEU A 100 -9.55 0.91 1.06
C LEU A 100 -8.99 1.38 -0.28
N ASP A 101 -9.60 0.97 -1.39
CA ASP A 101 -9.20 1.38 -2.73
C ASP A 101 -9.21 2.90 -2.88
N GLY A 102 -10.31 3.55 -2.52
CA GLY A 102 -10.43 5.00 -2.60
C GLY A 102 -9.39 5.72 -1.74
N GLN A 103 -9.17 5.25 -0.53
CA GLN A 103 -8.19 5.83 0.39
C GLN A 103 -6.74 5.62 -0.07
N LEU A 104 -6.40 4.45 -0.56
CA LEU A 104 -5.06 4.20 -1.12
C LEU A 104 -4.78 5.06 -2.35
N ARG A 105 -5.75 5.18 -3.25
CA ARG A 105 -5.63 6.02 -4.45
C ARG A 105 -5.45 7.48 -4.08
N TYR A 106 -6.18 7.98 -3.11
CA TYR A 106 -6.02 9.34 -2.61
C TYR A 106 -4.65 9.54 -1.92
N MET A 107 -4.25 8.62 -1.06
CA MET A 107 -2.97 8.66 -0.35
C MET A 107 -1.79 8.89 -1.30
N VAL A 108 -1.74 8.14 -2.39
CA VAL A 108 -0.63 8.24 -3.35
C VAL A 108 -0.78 9.43 -4.31
N ASN A 109 -1.92 10.10 -4.31
CA ASN A 109 -2.13 11.32 -5.08
C ASN A 109 -1.74 12.60 -4.32
N GLU A 110 -1.55 12.52 -3.01
CA GLU A 110 -1.13 13.65 -2.20
C GLU A 110 0.33 14.05 -2.50
N SER A 111 0.61 15.34 -2.48
CA SER A 111 1.94 15.87 -2.74
C SER A 111 3.00 15.34 -1.76
N GLN A 112 2.62 15.16 -0.49
CA GLN A 112 3.50 14.61 0.55
C GLN A 112 3.96 13.19 0.21
N TRP A 113 3.06 12.36 -0.27
CA TRP A 113 3.41 11.00 -0.72
C TRP A 113 4.28 11.03 -1.97
N LYS A 114 3.95 11.87 -2.92
CA LYS A 114 4.73 11.99 -4.18
C LYS A 114 6.19 12.37 -3.95
N GLN A 115 6.48 13.09 -2.88
CA GLN A 115 7.85 13.39 -2.47
C GLN A 115 8.55 12.19 -1.84
N LEU A 116 7.83 11.35 -1.11
CA LEU A 116 8.37 10.16 -0.45
C LEU A 116 8.54 8.98 -1.41
N GLU A 117 7.63 8.80 -2.36
CA GLU A 117 7.59 7.61 -3.22
C GLU A 117 8.91 7.30 -3.93
N PRO A 118 9.64 8.27 -4.52
CA PRO A 118 10.93 8.00 -5.14
C PRO A 118 11.97 7.44 -4.16
N VAL A 119 11.93 7.86 -2.90
CA VAL A 119 12.81 7.36 -1.84
C VAL A 119 12.46 5.89 -1.54
N LEU A 120 11.17 5.57 -1.41
CA LEU A 120 10.69 4.22 -1.13
C LEU A 120 10.99 3.24 -2.27
N LYS A 121 11.01 3.71 -3.51
CA LYS A 121 11.34 2.88 -4.69
C LYS A 121 12.80 2.47 -4.76
N LYS A 122 13.68 3.18 -4.07
CA LYS A 122 15.09 2.82 -3.95
C LYS A 122 15.26 1.86 -2.77
N SER A 123 15.42 0.58 -3.09
CA SER A 123 15.61 -0.48 -2.09
C SER A 123 16.97 -0.39 -1.41
N GLY A 124 17.13 -1.12 -0.30
CA GLY A 124 18.43 -1.37 0.33
C GLY A 124 18.79 -0.42 1.47
N ARG A 125 17.86 0.41 1.91
CA ARG A 125 18.05 1.24 3.11
C ARG A 125 17.44 0.59 4.33
N SER A 126 17.82 1.07 5.51
CA SER A 126 17.26 0.61 6.79
C SER A 126 15.84 1.10 7.01
N ILE A 127 15.12 0.43 7.92
CA ILE A 127 13.80 0.88 8.37
C ILE A 127 13.89 2.29 8.97
N GLU A 128 14.91 2.57 9.77
CA GLU A 128 15.12 3.90 10.37
C GLU A 128 15.27 4.99 9.30
N TYR A 129 15.99 4.69 8.24
CA TYR A 129 16.14 5.64 7.13
C TYR A 129 14.80 5.99 6.50
N TYR A 130 14.00 4.99 6.14
CA TYR A 130 12.68 5.22 5.55
C TYR A 130 11.71 5.83 6.55
N MET A 131 11.80 5.48 7.82
CA MET A 131 10.95 6.04 8.87
C MET A 131 11.22 7.54 9.05
N ASN A 132 12.46 7.97 9.08
CA ASN A 132 12.83 9.38 9.16
C ASN A 132 12.26 10.17 7.96
N LYS A 133 12.31 9.61 6.76
CA LYS A 133 11.73 10.23 5.55
C LYS A 133 10.21 10.26 5.61
N SER A 134 9.58 9.28 6.22
CA SER A 134 8.13 9.17 6.34
C SER A 134 7.50 10.27 7.19
N TRP A 135 8.26 10.92 8.06
CA TRP A 135 7.76 12.06 8.82
C TRP A 135 7.25 13.19 7.92
N TYR A 136 7.92 13.45 6.82
CA TYR A 136 7.52 14.47 5.86
C TYR A 136 6.21 14.13 5.13
N TRP A 137 5.85 12.86 5.10
CA TRP A 137 4.57 12.41 4.56
C TRP A 137 3.43 12.55 5.57
N LEU A 138 3.62 12.14 6.81
CA LEU A 138 2.55 12.05 7.82
C LEU A 138 2.56 13.20 8.83
N GLY A 139 3.74 13.73 9.17
CA GLY A 139 3.87 14.85 10.10
C GLY A 139 3.41 14.53 11.52
N TRP A 140 3.63 13.31 12.01
CA TRP A 140 3.21 12.93 13.36
C TRP A 140 3.87 13.78 14.45
N GLY A 141 3.14 14.07 15.52
CA GLY A 141 3.67 14.70 16.73
C GLY A 141 4.33 13.69 17.65
N ILE A 142 3.72 12.52 17.81
CA ILE A 142 4.21 11.42 18.64
C ILE A 142 4.59 10.26 17.73
N HIS A 143 5.85 9.80 17.82
CA HIS A 143 6.34 8.68 17.00
C HIS A 143 5.59 7.38 17.31
N GLY A 144 5.34 7.11 18.58
CA GLY A 144 4.65 5.90 19.02
C GLY A 144 5.39 4.62 18.62
N ASN A 145 4.63 3.62 18.23
CA ASN A 145 5.14 2.28 17.90
C ASN A 145 5.46 2.06 16.40
N ARG A 146 5.57 3.12 15.61
CA ARG A 146 5.72 3.02 14.15
C ARG A 146 6.90 2.14 13.73
N THR A 147 8.06 2.40 14.31
CA THR A 147 9.28 1.63 14.01
C THR A 147 9.14 0.18 14.46
N ARG A 148 8.59 -0.07 15.64
CA ARG A 148 8.33 -1.43 16.11
C ARG A 148 7.37 -2.19 15.19
N TYR A 149 6.32 -1.54 14.72
CA TYR A 149 5.40 -2.14 13.75
C TYR A 149 6.10 -2.44 12.42
N ALA A 150 6.94 -1.54 11.95
CA ALA A 150 7.72 -1.76 10.74
C ALA A 150 8.64 -2.98 10.85
N TYR A 151 9.38 -3.12 11.94
CA TYR A 151 10.21 -4.30 12.20
C TYR A 151 9.38 -5.59 12.27
N ASN A 152 8.21 -5.52 12.89
CA ASN A 152 7.31 -6.66 12.97
C ASN A 152 6.84 -7.09 11.57
N TYR A 153 6.45 -6.15 10.70
CA TYR A 153 6.11 -6.49 9.31
C TYR A 153 7.30 -7.08 8.56
N ALA A 154 8.47 -6.47 8.65
CA ALA A 154 9.66 -6.96 7.97
C ALA A 154 9.99 -8.41 8.37
N SER A 155 9.82 -8.76 9.65
CA SER A 155 10.05 -10.13 10.14
C SER A 155 9.04 -11.16 9.59
N ARG A 156 7.86 -10.73 9.21
CA ARG A 156 6.78 -11.59 8.66
C ARG A 156 6.76 -11.64 7.14
N PHE A 157 7.44 -10.73 6.47
CA PHE A 157 7.47 -10.67 5.02
C PHE A 157 8.36 -11.77 4.45
N LYS A 158 7.89 -12.37 3.36
CA LYS A 158 8.64 -13.35 2.58
C LYS A 158 8.73 -12.89 1.14
N THR A 159 9.93 -12.90 0.59
CA THR A 159 10.15 -12.65 -0.83
C THR A 159 10.02 -13.96 -1.59
N VAL A 160 9.14 -13.98 -2.58
CA VAL A 160 8.90 -15.14 -3.44
C VAL A 160 9.03 -14.75 -4.91
N VAL A 161 9.54 -15.68 -5.72
CA VAL A 161 9.52 -15.52 -7.18
C VAL A 161 8.26 -16.18 -7.69
N PRO A 162 7.34 -15.46 -8.36
CA PRO A 162 6.14 -16.06 -8.92
C PRO A 162 6.54 -17.14 -9.95
N VAL A 163 5.91 -18.31 -9.88
CA VAL A 163 6.05 -19.30 -10.94
C VAL A 163 5.37 -18.74 -12.17
N ALA A 164 6.10 -18.67 -13.31
CA ALA A 164 5.48 -18.34 -14.58
C ALA A 164 4.34 -19.33 -14.83
N GLU A 165 3.12 -18.83 -15.06
CA GLU A 165 2.04 -19.69 -15.52
C GLU A 165 2.50 -20.36 -16.82
N VAL A 166 2.66 -21.66 -16.79
CA VAL A 166 2.90 -22.43 -18.01
C VAL A 166 1.65 -22.30 -18.83
N SER A 167 1.71 -21.47 -19.86
CA SER A 167 0.65 -21.39 -20.86
C SER A 167 0.48 -22.79 -21.44
N THR A 168 -0.56 -23.50 -21.04
CA THR A 168 -1.00 -24.72 -21.70
C THR A 168 -1.60 -24.32 -23.03
N ILE A 169 -0.75 -24.04 -24.03
CA ILE A 169 -1.16 -24.03 -25.41
C ILE A 169 -1.49 -25.49 -25.73
N PRO A 170 -2.75 -25.83 -26.07
CA PRO A 170 -3.06 -27.16 -26.47
C PRO A 170 -2.20 -27.52 -27.71
N PRO A 171 -1.68 -28.75 -27.81
CA PRO A 171 -0.85 -29.13 -28.92
C PRO A 171 -1.62 -28.89 -30.24
N VAL A 172 -0.97 -28.17 -31.14
CA VAL A 172 -1.49 -27.97 -32.48
C VAL A 172 -1.65 -29.36 -33.14
N MET A 173 -2.90 -29.74 -33.41
CA MET A 173 -3.15 -30.99 -34.11
C MET A 173 -2.50 -30.93 -35.48
N PRO A 174 -1.78 -31.97 -35.94
CA PRO A 174 -1.26 -32.02 -37.28
C PRO A 174 -2.45 -32.01 -38.28
N PRO A 175 -2.28 -31.40 -39.47
CA PRO A 175 -3.34 -31.39 -40.46
C PRO A 175 -3.69 -32.84 -40.86
N PRO A 176 -4.95 -33.11 -41.18
CA PRO A 176 -5.38 -34.43 -41.62
C PRO A 176 -4.61 -34.85 -42.88
N ALA A 177 -4.18 -36.09 -42.91
CA ALA A 177 -3.52 -36.66 -44.08
C ALA A 177 -4.48 -36.59 -45.27
N VAL A 178 -4.00 -36.00 -46.37
CA VAL A 178 -4.74 -35.98 -47.68
C VAL A 178 -4.55 -37.36 -48.28
N LEU A 179 -5.61 -38.14 -48.43
CA LEU A 179 -5.64 -39.38 -49.20
C LEU A 179 -5.71 -39.07 -50.68
#